data_005f1a395e01d443a4a29d0f6f7f1759
#
_entry.id   005f1a395e01d443a4a29d0f6f7f1759
#
_cell.length_a   1.000
_cell.length_b   1.000
_cell.length_c   1.000
_cell.angle_alpha   90.00
_cell.angle_beta   90.00
_cell.angle_gamma   90.00
#
_symmetry.space_group_name_H-M   'P 1'
#
loop_
_entity.id
_entity.type
_entity.pdbx_description
1 polymer ?
#
loop_
_entity_poly.entity_id
_entity_poly.type
_entity_poly.pdbx_seq_one_letter_code
_entity_poly.pdbx_strand_id
1 'polypeptide(L)'
;MVKGERLKVKGKVLLGMSGGIDSTVSAMLLLEQGYEVVGVTFRTFDSIKESCLAKEKGCCSVESIMEAKHNAERMGFEHHIVDFRDTFKRCVIQNFIDEYMSGRTPNPCVLCNSHIKWGELMRVADEFGCDYIATGHYARVVERDGHVYLGTAADTKKDQTYFLWMLTEEQLRRTIFPLGDLTKDQVREIARQHGYEKLATKRESQEICFVPNDDYRAFLRANVPGYNERVHAGEYVDAQGNLLGHHEGFVNYTIGQRKGLGIALGHPAYITHIDAATNRITLGTNDDMYATELTYRPMGRPLATASYSEASSPLYAKVRYRSQAVPVKKIDEGRMEFASPVWGITPGQSVVLYQDNLVVGGGIII
;
A
#
# COMPACT_ATOMS: atom_id res chain seq x y z
N MET A 1 46.53 24.70 1.54
CA MET A 1 45.16 24.81 2.03
C MET A 1 44.25 24.93 0.81
N VAL A 2 43.68 23.82 0.36
CA VAL A 2 42.71 23.81 -0.75
C VAL A 2 41.40 24.29 -0.17
N LYS A 3 40.87 25.43 -0.63
CA LYS A 3 39.54 25.91 -0.30
C LYS A 3 38.56 24.88 -0.85
N GLY A 4 37.94 24.09 0.07
CA GLY A 4 36.85 23.18 -0.32
C GLY A 4 35.72 24.03 -0.89
N GLU A 5 35.42 23.85 -2.16
CA GLU A 5 34.16 24.29 -2.74
C GLU A 5 33.04 23.58 -1.94
N ARG A 6 32.25 24.36 -1.22
CA ARG A 6 31.01 23.85 -0.64
C ARG A 6 30.15 23.41 -1.80
N LEU A 7 29.91 22.09 -1.92
CA LEU A 7 28.92 21.54 -2.83
C LEU A 7 27.63 22.33 -2.63
N LYS A 8 27.07 22.87 -3.71
CA LYS A 8 25.85 23.65 -3.68
C LYS A 8 24.73 22.68 -3.28
N VAL A 9 24.15 22.85 -2.08
CA VAL A 9 23.07 21.99 -1.58
C VAL A 9 21.90 22.10 -2.54
N LYS A 10 21.39 20.96 -3.03
CA LYS A 10 20.26 20.89 -3.97
C LYS A 10 18.91 21.25 -3.34
N GLY A 11 18.83 21.19 -2.00
CA GLY A 11 17.63 21.44 -1.22
C GLY A 11 17.62 20.56 0.03
N LYS A 12 16.65 20.77 0.89
CA LYS A 12 16.44 20.03 2.12
C LYS A 12 15.32 19.00 1.97
N VAL A 13 15.56 17.77 2.40
CA VAL A 13 14.64 16.64 2.20
C VAL A 13 14.26 16.00 3.53
N LEU A 14 12.98 15.86 3.79
CA LEU A 14 12.47 15.04 4.88
C LEU A 14 12.29 13.60 4.41
N LEU A 15 13.09 12.68 4.92
CA LEU A 15 13.08 11.26 4.55
C LEU A 15 12.31 10.42 5.56
N GLY A 16 11.24 9.77 5.12
CA GLY A 16 10.54 8.74 5.91
C GLY A 16 11.40 7.48 6.06
N MET A 17 11.81 7.17 7.30
CA MET A 17 12.67 6.04 7.64
C MET A 17 11.92 4.97 8.43
N SER A 18 12.07 3.71 8.03
CA SER A 18 11.47 2.55 8.70
C SER A 18 12.51 1.63 9.36
N GLY A 19 13.79 2.01 9.35
CA GLY A 19 14.89 1.13 9.76
C GLY A 19 15.18 -0.02 8.79
N GLY A 20 14.44 -0.11 7.68
CA GLY A 20 14.65 -1.11 6.64
C GLY A 20 15.70 -0.68 5.61
N ILE A 21 16.14 -1.64 4.77
CA ILE A 21 17.16 -1.42 3.74
C ILE A 21 16.76 -0.30 2.76
N ASP A 22 15.49 -0.25 2.34
CA ASP A 22 15.04 0.69 1.32
C ASP A 22 15.15 2.14 1.78
N SER A 23 14.70 2.45 2.99
CA SER A 23 14.83 3.80 3.54
C SER A 23 16.29 4.17 3.86
N THR A 24 17.12 3.20 4.26
CA THR A 24 18.54 3.43 4.55
C THR A 24 19.33 3.72 3.28
N VAL A 25 19.11 2.95 2.20
CA VAL A 25 19.76 3.21 0.91
C VAL A 25 19.23 4.51 0.29
N SER A 26 17.95 4.84 0.49
CA SER A 26 17.42 6.14 0.06
C SER A 26 18.16 7.31 0.71
N ALA A 27 18.50 7.20 2.01
CA ALA A 27 19.32 8.22 2.69
C ALA A 27 20.70 8.38 2.05
N MET A 28 21.39 7.26 1.78
CA MET A 28 22.71 7.27 1.13
C MET A 28 22.66 7.99 -0.21
N LEU A 29 21.71 7.62 -1.06
CA LEU A 29 21.56 8.19 -2.40
C LEU A 29 21.24 9.69 -2.36
N LEU A 30 20.42 10.14 -1.41
CA LEU A 30 20.10 11.56 -1.25
C LEU A 30 21.33 12.38 -0.80
N LEU A 31 22.11 11.85 0.15
CA LEU A 31 23.36 12.48 0.60
C LEU A 31 24.39 12.55 -0.53
N GLU A 32 24.57 11.47 -1.29
CA GLU A 32 25.47 11.43 -2.47
C GLU A 32 25.04 12.42 -3.55
N GLN A 33 23.73 12.63 -3.71
CA GLN A 33 23.20 13.63 -4.64
C GLN A 33 23.34 15.08 -4.16
N GLY A 34 23.79 15.29 -2.92
CA GLY A 34 24.02 16.61 -2.33
C GLY A 34 22.79 17.27 -1.70
N TYR A 35 21.82 16.49 -1.26
CA TYR A 35 20.70 16.99 -0.44
C TYR A 35 21.10 17.08 1.03
N GLU A 36 20.52 18.04 1.76
CA GLU A 36 20.47 18.04 3.21
C GLU A 36 19.32 17.12 3.65
N VAL A 37 19.62 16.05 4.39
CA VAL A 37 18.64 15.05 4.79
C VAL A 37 18.26 15.24 6.26
N VAL A 38 16.95 15.22 6.53
CA VAL A 38 16.36 15.07 7.87
C VAL A 38 15.58 13.77 7.87
N GLY A 39 15.91 12.85 8.78
CA GLY A 39 15.22 11.57 8.92
C GLY A 39 13.99 11.68 9.83
N VAL A 40 12.94 10.98 9.50
CA VAL A 40 11.76 10.88 10.37
C VAL A 40 11.21 9.46 10.38
N THR A 41 10.91 8.95 11.58
CA THR A 41 10.15 7.69 11.75
C THR A 41 8.79 8.00 12.36
N PHE A 42 7.75 7.38 11.78
CA PHE A 42 6.37 7.54 12.23
C PHE A 42 6.06 6.52 13.32
N ARG A 43 5.57 6.99 14.44
CA ARG A 43 4.92 6.17 15.44
C ARG A 43 3.44 6.10 15.09
N THR A 44 3.00 5.03 14.40
CA THR A 44 1.63 4.90 13.88
C THR A 44 0.77 3.96 14.70
N PHE A 45 1.38 3.02 15.40
CA PHE A 45 0.66 2.02 16.18
C PHE A 45 1.54 1.54 17.35
N ASP A 46 0.94 1.36 18.52
CA ASP A 46 1.58 0.66 19.64
C ASP A 46 1.14 -0.80 19.61
N SER A 47 2.01 -1.69 19.21
CA SER A 47 1.81 -3.13 19.33
C SER A 47 1.89 -3.62 20.77
N ILE A 48 2.17 -2.73 21.71
CA ILE A 48 2.48 -3.02 23.09
C ILE A 48 1.20 -3.08 23.94
N LYS A 49 0.67 -4.27 24.14
CA LYS A 49 0.28 -4.65 25.51
C LYS A 49 1.59 -4.93 26.22
N GLU A 50 1.86 -4.29 27.36
CA GLU A 50 3.11 -4.28 28.13
C GLU A 50 3.77 -5.67 28.40
N SER A 51 3.13 -6.76 28.03
CA SER A 51 3.58 -8.15 28.25
C SER A 51 4.30 -8.80 27.05
N CYS A 52 4.50 -8.12 25.90
CA CYS A 52 5.02 -8.73 24.66
C CYS A 52 6.18 -7.98 24.00
N LEU A 53 7.09 -7.42 24.77
CA LEU A 53 8.29 -6.71 24.27
C LEU A 53 9.22 -7.54 23.37
N ALA A 54 9.06 -8.86 23.32
CA ALA A 54 10.01 -9.78 22.67
C ALA A 54 9.64 -10.24 21.24
N LYS A 55 8.48 -9.83 20.67
CA LYS A 55 8.00 -10.38 19.38
C LYS A 55 7.43 -9.34 18.40
N GLU A 56 7.84 -8.09 18.51
CA GLU A 56 7.38 -7.05 17.58
C GLU A 56 8.00 -7.20 16.19
N LYS A 57 7.15 -7.33 15.17
CA LYS A 57 7.54 -7.25 13.75
C LYS A 57 6.73 -6.13 13.11
N GLY A 58 7.42 -5.16 12.50
CA GLY A 58 6.78 -4.06 11.77
C GLY A 58 7.65 -2.82 11.74
N CYS A 59 7.35 -1.87 10.84
CA CYS A 59 8.13 -0.63 10.67
C CYS A 59 8.03 0.34 11.88
N CYS A 60 7.11 0.09 12.80
CA CYS A 60 6.91 0.90 14.01
C CYS A 60 7.36 0.18 15.29
N SER A 61 8.06 -0.95 15.18
CA SER A 61 8.66 -1.59 16.36
C SER A 61 9.76 -0.71 16.96
N VAL A 62 9.95 -0.79 18.27
CA VAL A 62 11.01 -0.06 18.95
C VAL A 62 12.38 -0.36 18.33
N GLU A 63 12.62 -1.62 17.95
CA GLU A 63 13.83 -2.04 17.26
C GLU A 63 14.00 -1.33 15.91
N SER A 64 12.95 -1.25 15.08
CA SER A 64 12.99 -0.57 13.79
C SER A 64 13.22 0.94 13.93
N ILE A 65 12.63 1.57 14.94
CA ILE A 65 12.84 2.99 15.26
C ILE A 65 14.31 3.22 15.67
N MET A 66 14.86 2.36 16.54
CA MET A 66 16.25 2.45 16.97
C MET A 66 17.23 2.18 15.82
N GLU A 67 16.93 1.23 14.93
CA GLU A 67 17.73 1.01 13.72
C GLU A 67 17.73 2.24 12.81
N ALA A 68 16.56 2.87 12.60
CA ALA A 68 16.46 4.09 11.78
C ALA A 68 17.31 5.22 12.36
N LYS A 69 17.20 5.45 13.68
CA LYS A 69 17.99 6.46 14.40
C LYS A 69 19.50 6.17 14.30
N HIS A 70 19.92 4.95 14.58
CA HIS A 70 21.33 4.55 14.49
C HIS A 70 21.89 4.72 13.07
N ASN A 71 21.11 4.37 12.04
CA ASN A 71 21.52 4.56 10.66
C ASN A 71 21.68 6.05 10.30
N ALA A 72 20.80 6.92 10.78
CA ALA A 72 20.88 8.36 10.58
C ALA A 72 22.12 8.95 11.27
N GLU A 73 22.36 8.57 12.55
CA GLU A 73 23.55 8.99 13.31
C GLU A 73 24.85 8.56 12.62
N ARG A 74 24.91 7.33 12.12
CA ARG A 74 26.06 6.80 11.37
C ARG A 74 26.33 7.56 10.08
N MET A 75 25.28 8.04 9.41
CA MET A 75 25.37 8.83 8.19
C MET A 75 25.50 10.35 8.43
N GLY A 76 25.39 10.80 9.69
CA GLY A 76 25.66 12.17 10.10
C GLY A 76 24.52 13.16 9.89
N PHE A 77 23.26 12.72 9.90
CA PHE A 77 22.10 13.60 9.80
C PHE A 77 21.10 13.39 10.97
N GLU A 78 20.26 14.40 11.19
CA GLU A 78 19.28 14.40 12.29
C GLU A 78 18.14 13.43 12.00
N HIS A 79 17.63 12.76 13.05
CA HIS A 79 16.50 11.87 12.99
C HIS A 79 15.49 12.16 14.10
N HIS A 80 14.22 12.27 13.72
CA HIS A 80 13.11 12.58 14.63
C HIS A 80 12.07 11.46 14.63
N ILE A 81 11.34 11.35 15.74
CA ILE A 81 10.20 10.44 15.88
C ILE A 81 8.96 11.30 15.98
N VAL A 82 8.00 11.09 15.07
CA VAL A 82 6.74 11.84 15.04
C VAL A 82 5.59 10.90 15.34
N ASP A 83 4.70 11.33 16.23
CA ASP A 83 3.56 10.54 16.69
C ASP A 83 2.33 10.81 15.83
N PHE A 84 1.91 9.80 15.06
CA PHE A 84 0.71 9.84 14.23
C PHE A 84 -0.32 8.78 14.62
N ARG A 85 -0.23 8.23 15.84
CA ARG A 85 -1.13 7.14 16.29
C ARG A 85 -2.60 7.49 16.17
N ASP A 86 -3.00 8.68 16.57
CA ASP A 86 -4.39 9.09 16.53
C ASP A 86 -4.90 9.24 15.09
N THR A 87 -4.13 9.87 14.22
CA THR A 87 -4.49 9.99 12.79
C THR A 87 -4.49 8.64 12.12
N PHE A 88 -3.51 7.78 12.39
CA PHE A 88 -3.45 6.43 11.85
C PHE A 88 -4.63 5.57 12.31
N LYS A 89 -4.98 5.62 13.59
CA LYS A 89 -6.13 4.91 14.15
C LYS A 89 -7.42 5.34 13.45
N ARG A 90 -7.64 6.65 13.32
CA ARG A 90 -8.85 7.21 12.71
C ARG A 90 -8.94 6.92 11.21
N CYS A 91 -7.85 7.10 10.45
CA CYS A 91 -7.90 7.03 8.98
C CYS A 91 -7.61 5.64 8.42
N VAL A 92 -6.80 4.83 9.10
CA VAL A 92 -6.33 3.56 8.56
C VAL A 92 -6.98 2.38 9.30
N ILE A 93 -6.84 2.33 10.65
CA ILE A 93 -7.35 1.20 11.43
C ILE A 93 -8.88 1.18 11.42
N GLN A 94 -9.53 2.33 11.63
CA GLN A 94 -10.98 2.38 11.64
C GLN A 94 -11.56 1.97 10.27
N ASN A 95 -11.00 2.48 9.17
CA ASN A 95 -11.40 2.04 7.83
C ASN A 95 -11.20 0.54 7.62
N PHE A 96 -10.08 -0.01 8.08
CA PHE A 96 -9.81 -1.44 7.99
C PHE A 96 -10.89 -2.27 8.69
N ILE A 97 -11.30 -1.86 9.89
CA ILE A 97 -12.38 -2.49 10.65
C ILE A 97 -13.72 -2.35 9.90
N ASP A 98 -14.06 -1.14 9.49
CA ASP A 98 -15.36 -0.84 8.86
C ASP A 98 -15.55 -1.59 7.53
N GLU A 99 -14.49 -1.70 6.72
CA GLU A 99 -14.52 -2.46 5.48
C GLU A 99 -14.77 -3.95 5.73
N TYR A 100 -14.02 -4.60 6.65
CA TYR A 100 -14.27 -6.01 6.99
C TYR A 100 -15.65 -6.24 7.60
N MET A 101 -16.09 -5.36 8.50
CA MET A 101 -17.41 -5.42 9.10
C MET A 101 -18.55 -5.18 8.10
N SER A 102 -18.23 -4.71 6.90
CA SER A 102 -19.15 -4.53 5.77
C SER A 102 -18.99 -5.59 4.67
N GLY A 103 -18.21 -6.66 4.92
CA GLY A 103 -17.98 -7.73 3.93
C GLY A 103 -17.03 -7.36 2.80
N ARG A 104 -16.30 -6.22 2.90
CA ARG A 104 -15.34 -5.77 1.90
C ARG A 104 -13.91 -6.03 2.37
N THR A 105 -12.96 -6.03 1.44
CA THR A 105 -11.54 -6.26 1.74
C THR A 105 -10.76 -4.95 1.61
N PRO A 106 -10.32 -4.34 2.72
CA PRO A 106 -9.64 -3.06 2.72
C PRO A 106 -8.25 -3.10 2.09
N ASN A 107 -7.75 -1.93 1.67
CA ASN A 107 -6.35 -1.72 1.31
C ASN A 107 -5.74 -0.64 2.22
N PRO A 108 -5.31 -0.98 3.45
CA PRO A 108 -4.83 -0.01 4.41
C PRO A 108 -3.55 0.72 3.95
N CYS A 109 -2.73 0.10 3.10
CA CYS A 109 -1.49 0.72 2.61
C CYS A 109 -1.76 1.94 1.72
N VAL A 110 -2.83 1.92 0.92
CA VAL A 110 -3.23 3.09 0.11
C VAL A 110 -3.60 4.26 1.00
N LEU A 111 -4.41 4.03 2.04
CA LEU A 111 -4.81 5.06 2.99
C LEU A 111 -3.64 5.56 3.84
N CYS A 112 -2.77 4.66 4.30
CA CYS A 112 -1.55 5.04 5.01
C CYS A 112 -0.66 5.95 4.15
N ASN A 113 -0.47 5.61 2.89
CA ASN A 113 0.33 6.45 1.99
C ASN A 113 -0.33 7.82 1.82
N SER A 114 -1.61 7.89 1.47
CA SER A 114 -2.27 9.17 1.17
C SER A 114 -2.45 10.07 2.40
N HIS A 115 -2.86 9.54 3.55
CA HIS A 115 -3.19 10.33 4.73
C HIS A 115 -2.02 10.53 5.68
N ILE A 116 -1.17 9.52 5.88
CA ILE A 116 -0.05 9.61 6.82
C ILE A 116 1.23 10.05 6.13
N LYS A 117 1.71 9.27 5.13
CA LYS A 117 3.00 9.55 4.51
C LYS A 117 2.99 10.79 3.62
N TRP A 118 1.91 11.10 2.94
CA TRP A 118 1.81 12.30 2.11
C TRP A 118 0.86 13.36 2.66
N GLY A 119 0.01 13.03 3.62
CA GLY A 119 -0.76 14.01 4.37
C GLY A 119 0.09 14.63 5.49
N GLU A 120 0.40 13.85 6.51
CA GLU A 120 1.10 14.35 7.70
C GLU A 120 2.60 14.64 7.45
N LEU A 121 3.29 13.83 6.62
CA LEU A 121 4.71 14.05 6.33
C LEU A 121 4.95 15.38 5.61
N MET A 122 4.04 15.80 4.72
CA MET A 122 4.13 17.11 4.07
C MET A 122 4.09 18.24 5.09
N ARG A 123 3.17 18.16 6.07
CA ARG A 123 3.06 19.13 7.15
C ARG A 123 4.34 19.17 8.00
N VAL A 124 4.89 18.00 8.35
CA VAL A 124 6.15 17.90 9.08
C VAL A 124 7.32 18.45 8.25
N ALA A 125 7.33 18.22 6.93
CA ALA A 125 8.35 18.80 6.05
C ALA A 125 8.34 20.33 6.08
N ASP A 126 7.16 20.95 6.10
CA ASP A 126 7.03 22.39 6.22
C ASP A 126 7.55 22.91 7.57
N GLU A 127 7.26 22.20 8.68
CA GLU A 127 7.75 22.52 10.02
C GLU A 127 9.28 22.47 10.13
N PHE A 128 9.92 21.51 9.43
CA PHE A 128 11.38 21.37 9.39
C PHE A 128 12.05 22.22 8.28
N GLY A 129 11.26 22.99 7.53
CA GLY A 129 11.76 23.79 6.41
C GLY A 129 12.36 22.94 5.30
N CYS A 130 11.77 21.77 5.03
CA CYS A 130 12.19 20.87 3.95
C CYS A 130 11.45 21.19 2.65
N ASP A 131 12.20 21.31 1.56
CA ASP A 131 11.67 21.56 0.22
C ASP A 131 10.93 20.31 -0.32
N TYR A 132 11.45 19.14 0.01
CA TYR A 132 11.01 17.84 -0.50
C TYR A 132 10.74 16.85 0.60
N ILE A 133 9.92 15.85 0.27
CA ILE A 133 9.79 14.61 1.03
C ILE A 133 10.36 13.45 0.23
N ALA A 134 10.91 12.45 0.91
CA ALA A 134 11.38 11.23 0.28
C ALA A 134 10.97 10.00 1.07
N THR A 135 10.85 8.89 0.37
CA THR A 135 10.57 7.58 0.96
C THR A 135 11.26 6.47 0.17
N GLY A 136 11.47 5.32 0.79
CA GLY A 136 12.04 4.13 0.14
C GLY A 136 11.06 3.36 -0.75
N HIS A 137 10.07 4.01 -1.37
CA HIS A 137 9.17 3.35 -2.29
C HIS A 137 9.79 3.18 -3.68
N TYR A 138 9.44 2.06 -4.33
CA TYR A 138 9.76 1.79 -5.73
C TYR A 138 8.67 2.39 -6.61
N ALA A 139 8.88 3.63 -7.02
CA ALA A 139 8.06 4.42 -7.92
C ALA A 139 8.92 5.54 -8.54
N ARG A 140 8.40 6.24 -9.52
CA ARG A 140 9.06 7.40 -10.16
C ARG A 140 8.15 8.61 -10.13
N VAL A 141 8.77 9.79 -10.14
CA VAL A 141 8.12 11.05 -10.46
C VAL A 141 8.49 11.38 -11.90
N VAL A 142 7.51 11.53 -12.77
CA VAL A 142 7.70 11.76 -14.20
C VAL A 142 7.00 13.04 -14.60
N GLU A 143 7.74 13.97 -15.20
CA GLU A 143 7.15 15.17 -15.79
C GLU A 143 6.85 14.92 -17.28
N ARG A 144 5.62 15.24 -17.70
CA ARG A 144 5.17 15.12 -19.07
C ARG A 144 4.14 16.22 -19.37
N ASP A 145 4.33 16.96 -20.43
CA ASP A 145 3.43 18.01 -20.89
C ASP A 145 3.08 19.07 -19.82
N GLY A 146 4.07 19.42 -18.97
CA GLY A 146 3.91 20.39 -17.87
C GLY A 146 3.22 19.84 -16.62
N HIS A 147 2.80 18.58 -16.64
CA HIS A 147 2.20 17.88 -15.51
C HIS A 147 3.16 16.86 -14.90
N VAL A 148 2.95 16.58 -13.61
CA VAL A 148 3.75 15.58 -12.88
C VAL A 148 2.89 14.36 -12.59
N TYR A 149 3.43 13.19 -12.91
CA TYR A 149 2.76 11.89 -12.78
C TYR A 149 3.55 10.96 -11.89
N LEU A 150 2.83 10.02 -11.29
CA LEU A 150 3.43 8.85 -10.66
C LEU A 150 3.74 7.82 -11.75
N GLY A 151 5.01 7.49 -11.94
CA GLY A 151 5.49 6.51 -12.91
C GLY A 151 5.86 5.19 -12.25
N THR A 152 5.73 4.09 -12.99
CA THR A 152 6.14 2.76 -12.52
C THR A 152 7.64 2.69 -12.32
N ALA A 153 8.08 1.89 -11.32
CA ALA A 153 9.49 1.66 -11.04
C ALA A 153 10.19 0.85 -12.15
N ALA A 154 11.52 0.93 -12.18
CA ALA A 154 12.35 0.07 -13.03
C ALA A 154 12.22 -1.40 -12.65
N ASP A 155 12.17 -1.70 -11.35
CA ASP A 155 11.88 -3.04 -10.84
C ASP A 155 10.37 -3.32 -10.86
N THR A 156 9.88 -3.92 -11.93
CA THR A 156 8.46 -4.23 -12.10
C THR A 156 7.91 -5.22 -11.05
N LYS A 157 8.78 -6.02 -10.42
CA LYS A 157 8.40 -6.95 -9.35
C LYS A 157 8.23 -6.24 -8.00
N LYS A 158 8.88 -5.07 -7.85
CA LYS A 158 8.86 -4.24 -6.64
C LYS A 158 8.04 -2.97 -6.82
N ASP A 159 7.50 -2.73 -8.00
CA ASP A 159 6.67 -1.54 -8.26
C ASP A 159 5.57 -1.38 -7.21
N GLN A 160 5.51 -0.19 -6.61
CA GLN A 160 4.58 0.14 -5.53
C GLN A 160 3.56 1.22 -5.92
N THR A 161 3.48 1.58 -7.19
CA THR A 161 2.54 2.59 -7.68
C THR A 161 1.09 2.27 -7.36
N TYR A 162 0.75 0.96 -7.29
CA TYR A 162 -0.56 0.49 -6.85
C TYR A 162 -0.97 0.97 -5.45
N PHE A 163 -0.02 1.24 -4.55
CA PHE A 163 -0.30 1.75 -3.22
C PHE A 163 -0.20 3.28 -3.13
N LEU A 164 0.27 3.94 -4.20
CA LEU A 164 0.56 5.37 -4.25
C LEU A 164 -0.40 6.14 -5.18
N TRP A 165 -1.35 5.47 -5.81
CA TRP A 165 -2.20 6.02 -6.86
C TRP A 165 -3.04 7.22 -6.44
N MET A 166 -3.28 7.40 -5.14
CA MET A 166 -4.04 8.55 -4.60
C MET A 166 -3.21 9.82 -4.47
N LEU A 167 -1.90 9.79 -4.74
CA LEU A 167 -1.05 10.97 -4.63
C LEU A 167 -1.46 12.04 -5.64
N THR A 168 -1.58 13.28 -5.16
CA THR A 168 -1.88 14.44 -6.00
C THR A 168 -0.64 14.92 -6.74
N GLU A 169 -0.84 15.70 -7.81
CA GLU A 169 0.27 16.30 -8.55
C GLU A 169 1.09 17.24 -7.65
N GLU A 170 0.47 18.01 -6.77
CA GLU A 170 1.13 18.87 -5.80
C GLU A 170 2.05 18.07 -4.88
N GLN A 171 1.58 16.94 -4.35
CA GLN A 171 2.39 16.03 -3.54
C GLN A 171 3.56 15.47 -4.35
N LEU A 172 3.32 15.04 -5.59
CA LEU A 172 4.36 14.48 -6.45
C LEU A 172 5.45 15.51 -6.79
N ARG A 173 5.12 16.79 -6.99
CA ARG A 173 6.10 17.86 -7.24
C ARG A 173 7.10 18.05 -6.10
N ARG A 174 6.74 17.69 -4.89
CA ARG A 174 7.60 17.75 -3.70
C ARG A 174 8.13 16.37 -3.27
N THR A 175 7.97 15.33 -4.10
CA THR A 175 8.35 13.96 -3.76
C THR A 175 9.59 13.51 -4.51
N ILE A 176 10.50 12.83 -3.79
CA ILE A 176 11.64 12.13 -4.36
C ILE A 176 11.52 10.65 -4.02
N PHE A 177 11.61 9.79 -5.03
CA PHE A 177 11.71 8.34 -4.89
C PHE A 177 13.12 7.89 -5.29
N PRO A 178 14.09 7.84 -4.36
CA PRO A 178 15.48 7.54 -4.69
C PRO A 178 15.70 6.17 -5.33
N LEU A 179 14.77 5.22 -5.09
CA LEU A 179 14.87 3.84 -5.55
C LEU A 179 14.15 3.58 -6.89
N GLY A 180 13.51 4.60 -7.48
CA GLY A 180 12.63 4.41 -8.63
C GLY A 180 13.30 3.78 -9.85
N ASP A 181 14.59 4.05 -10.05
CA ASP A 181 15.39 3.57 -11.17
C ASP A 181 16.26 2.34 -10.83
N LEU A 182 16.13 1.80 -9.62
CA LEU A 182 16.95 0.70 -9.13
C LEU A 182 16.13 -0.60 -8.98
N THR A 183 16.80 -1.71 -9.25
CA THR A 183 16.29 -3.02 -8.86
C THR A 183 16.60 -3.31 -7.39
N LYS A 184 15.84 -4.22 -6.78
CA LYS A 184 16.09 -4.63 -5.39
C LYS A 184 17.50 -5.19 -5.17
N ASP A 185 18.03 -5.89 -6.16
CA ASP A 185 19.39 -6.44 -6.07
C ASP A 185 20.44 -5.33 -6.10
N GLN A 186 20.25 -4.27 -6.90
CA GLN A 186 21.10 -3.07 -6.87
C GLN A 186 21.03 -2.37 -5.51
N VAL A 187 19.85 -2.24 -4.93
CA VAL A 187 19.66 -1.65 -3.59
C VAL A 187 20.41 -2.46 -2.53
N ARG A 188 20.36 -3.80 -2.60
CA ARG A 188 21.13 -4.67 -1.69
C ARG A 188 22.63 -4.52 -1.87
N GLU A 189 23.09 -4.38 -3.12
CA GLU A 189 24.51 -4.20 -3.42
C GLU A 189 25.03 -2.84 -2.90
N ILE A 190 24.28 -1.77 -3.09
CA ILE A 190 24.62 -0.45 -2.51
C ILE A 190 24.73 -0.55 -0.99
N ALA A 191 23.80 -1.21 -0.34
CA ALA A 191 23.86 -1.40 1.11
C ALA A 191 25.15 -2.14 1.55
N ARG A 192 25.59 -3.19 0.82
CA ARG A 192 26.83 -3.91 1.11
C ARG A 192 28.06 -3.03 0.92
N GLN A 193 28.14 -2.29 -0.17
CA GLN A 193 29.25 -1.39 -0.48
C GLN A 193 29.45 -0.31 0.61
N HIS A 194 28.35 0.10 1.27
CA HIS A 194 28.39 1.02 2.40
C HIS A 194 28.54 0.34 3.79
N GLY A 195 28.79 -0.98 3.82
CA GLY A 195 29.02 -1.73 5.06
C GLY A 195 27.77 -2.05 5.88
N TYR A 196 26.60 -2.19 5.21
CA TYR A 196 25.32 -2.57 5.81
C TYR A 196 24.93 -4.03 5.47
N GLU A 197 25.87 -4.97 5.62
CA GLU A 197 25.69 -6.40 5.27
C GLU A 197 24.46 -7.02 5.94
N LYS A 198 24.25 -6.78 7.24
CA LYS A 198 23.09 -7.32 7.97
C LYS A 198 21.77 -6.84 7.37
N LEU A 199 21.73 -5.57 6.95
CA LEU A 199 20.54 -4.98 6.36
C LEU A 199 20.27 -5.53 4.95
N ALA A 200 21.33 -5.77 4.16
CA ALA A 200 21.24 -6.34 2.83
C ALA A 200 20.69 -7.77 2.82
N THR A 201 20.84 -8.53 3.91
CA THR A 201 20.37 -9.92 4.06
C THR A 201 19.04 -10.02 4.81
N LYS A 202 18.57 -8.96 5.45
CA LYS A 202 17.31 -8.93 6.22
C LYS A 202 16.11 -9.24 5.30
N ARG A 203 15.23 -10.13 5.75
CA ARG A 203 13.97 -10.42 5.05
C ARG A 203 13.04 -9.20 5.13
N GLU A 204 12.32 -8.96 4.04
CA GLU A 204 11.32 -7.89 3.99
C GLU A 204 10.03 -8.31 4.69
N SER A 205 9.41 -7.37 5.40
CA SER A 205 8.05 -7.55 5.91
C SER A 205 7.07 -7.42 4.75
N GLN A 206 6.20 -8.41 4.56
CA GLN A 206 5.13 -8.42 3.55
C GLN A 206 3.74 -8.33 4.17
N GLU A 207 3.68 -8.24 5.49
CA GLU A 207 2.46 -8.26 6.30
C GLU A 207 1.93 -6.84 6.51
N ILE A 208 0.65 -6.72 6.85
CA ILE A 208 0.04 -5.46 7.27
C ILE A 208 0.69 -5.04 8.59
N CYS A 209 1.31 -3.88 8.63
CA CYS A 209 2.22 -3.47 9.72
C CYS A 209 1.59 -3.42 11.12
N PHE A 210 0.27 -3.23 11.22
CA PHE A 210 -0.47 -3.16 12.49
C PHE A 210 -1.27 -4.44 12.81
N VAL A 211 -1.19 -5.47 11.96
CA VAL A 211 -1.86 -6.78 12.17
C VAL A 211 -0.82 -7.78 12.65
N PRO A 212 -0.79 -8.14 13.95
CA PRO A 212 0.20 -9.06 14.46
C PRO A 212 0.05 -10.46 13.84
N ASN A 213 1.19 -11.07 13.47
CA ASN A 213 1.26 -12.42 12.90
C ASN A 213 0.41 -12.64 11.63
N ASP A 214 0.08 -11.58 10.89
CA ASP A 214 -0.81 -11.60 9.72
C ASP A 214 -2.21 -12.18 10.01
N ASP A 215 -2.62 -12.16 11.29
CA ASP A 215 -3.94 -12.63 11.74
C ASP A 215 -4.92 -11.47 11.92
N TYR A 216 -5.50 -11.02 10.81
CA TYR A 216 -6.49 -9.95 10.83
C TYR A 216 -7.77 -10.35 11.59
N ARG A 217 -8.09 -11.64 11.71
CA ARG A 217 -9.25 -12.13 12.44
C ARG A 217 -9.07 -11.93 13.94
N ALA A 218 -7.89 -12.28 14.47
CA ALA A 218 -7.54 -11.98 15.85
C ALA A 218 -7.51 -10.48 16.11
N PHE A 219 -7.01 -9.70 15.16
CA PHE A 219 -7.01 -8.24 15.24
C PHE A 219 -8.45 -7.68 15.34
N LEU A 220 -9.38 -8.12 14.47
CA LEU A 220 -10.79 -7.70 14.52
C LEU A 220 -11.45 -8.09 15.86
N ARG A 221 -11.26 -9.32 16.35
CA ARG A 221 -11.78 -9.75 17.65
C ARG A 221 -11.31 -8.86 18.81
N ALA A 222 -10.07 -8.41 18.76
CA ALA A 222 -9.49 -7.60 19.82
C ALA A 222 -9.89 -6.11 19.75
N ASN A 223 -10.25 -5.60 18.56
CA ASN A 223 -10.43 -4.17 18.34
C ASN A 223 -11.88 -3.76 17.98
N VAL A 224 -12.77 -4.71 17.66
CA VAL A 224 -14.18 -4.41 17.39
C VAL A 224 -14.98 -4.50 18.69
N PRO A 225 -15.58 -3.41 19.18
CA PRO A 225 -16.46 -3.48 20.36
C PRO A 225 -17.66 -4.38 20.08
N GLY A 226 -17.96 -5.28 21.02
CA GLY A 226 -19.08 -6.22 20.89
C GLY A 226 -18.89 -7.21 19.73
N TYR A 227 -17.66 -7.62 19.42
CA TYR A 227 -17.37 -8.51 18.28
C TYR A 227 -18.22 -9.78 18.33
N ASN A 228 -18.29 -10.46 19.48
CA ASN A 228 -19.01 -11.73 19.61
C ASN A 228 -20.55 -11.59 19.50
N GLU A 229 -21.10 -10.42 19.81
CA GLU A 229 -22.51 -10.10 19.64
C GLU A 229 -22.85 -9.70 18.19
N ARG A 230 -21.87 -9.23 17.43
CA ARG A 230 -22.02 -8.73 16.06
C ARG A 230 -21.64 -9.76 15.00
N VAL A 231 -20.76 -10.69 15.34
CA VAL A 231 -20.20 -11.69 14.42
C VAL A 231 -20.63 -13.08 14.86
N HIS A 232 -21.49 -13.69 14.09
CA HIS A 232 -22.07 -15.00 14.36
C HIS A 232 -22.06 -15.87 13.10
N ALA A 233 -22.30 -17.17 13.28
CA ALA A 233 -22.34 -18.13 12.18
C ALA A 233 -23.33 -17.71 11.09
N GLY A 234 -22.96 -17.95 9.84
CA GLY A 234 -23.77 -17.70 8.65
C GLY A 234 -23.72 -18.89 7.70
N GLU A 235 -24.28 -18.72 6.52
CA GLU A 235 -24.48 -19.78 5.53
C GLU A 235 -23.50 -19.69 4.38
N TYR A 236 -22.89 -20.82 4.01
CA TYR A 236 -22.31 -21.00 2.68
C TYR A 236 -23.41 -21.45 1.72
N VAL A 237 -23.50 -20.77 0.59
CA VAL A 237 -24.46 -21.10 -0.48
C VAL A 237 -23.75 -21.26 -1.82
N ASP A 238 -24.36 -21.96 -2.77
CA ASP A 238 -23.93 -21.97 -4.17
C ASP A 238 -24.50 -20.74 -4.93
N ALA A 239 -24.21 -20.64 -6.23
CA ALA A 239 -24.69 -19.55 -7.09
C ALA A 239 -26.23 -19.54 -7.26
N GLN A 240 -26.90 -20.66 -6.98
CA GLN A 240 -28.36 -20.80 -7.02
C GLN A 240 -29.02 -20.52 -5.65
N GLY A 241 -28.21 -20.27 -4.62
CA GLY A 241 -28.68 -20.03 -3.25
C GLY A 241 -28.92 -21.30 -2.43
N ASN A 242 -28.54 -22.50 -2.90
CA ASN A 242 -28.64 -23.72 -2.15
C ASN A 242 -27.64 -23.75 -1.01
N LEU A 243 -28.06 -24.18 0.16
CA LEU A 243 -27.22 -24.30 1.35
C LEU A 243 -26.16 -25.39 1.17
N LEU A 244 -24.90 -25.00 1.37
CA LEU A 244 -23.73 -25.87 1.31
C LEU A 244 -23.19 -26.21 2.72
N GLY A 245 -23.36 -25.30 3.67
CA GLY A 245 -22.87 -25.45 5.04
C GLY A 245 -22.87 -24.13 5.80
N HIS A 246 -22.08 -24.07 6.88
CA HIS A 246 -22.03 -22.89 7.74
C HIS A 246 -20.59 -22.36 7.91
N HIS A 247 -20.46 -21.05 8.13
CA HIS A 247 -19.21 -20.37 8.44
C HIS A 247 -19.28 -19.61 9.77
N GLU A 248 -18.12 -19.19 10.29
CA GLU A 248 -18.00 -18.54 11.60
C GLU A 248 -18.18 -17.00 11.55
N GLY A 249 -18.95 -16.48 10.59
CA GLY A 249 -19.17 -15.06 10.36
C GLY A 249 -18.37 -14.53 9.17
N PHE A 250 -19.05 -13.82 8.27
CA PHE A 250 -18.51 -13.38 6.98
C PHE A 250 -17.25 -12.53 7.10
N VAL A 251 -17.08 -11.77 8.18
CA VAL A 251 -15.90 -10.91 8.43
C VAL A 251 -14.57 -11.68 8.46
N ASN A 252 -14.62 -12.99 8.67
CA ASN A 252 -13.46 -13.88 8.73
C ASN A 252 -12.99 -14.35 7.35
N TYR A 253 -13.61 -13.86 6.26
CA TYR A 253 -13.41 -14.39 4.92
C TYR A 253 -13.16 -13.26 3.92
N THR A 254 -12.53 -13.63 2.78
CA THR A 254 -12.18 -12.68 1.72
C THR A 254 -12.52 -13.30 0.36
N ILE A 255 -12.99 -12.48 -0.58
CA ILE A 255 -13.25 -12.91 -1.96
C ILE A 255 -11.98 -13.49 -2.60
N GLY A 256 -12.09 -14.66 -3.24
CA GLY A 256 -10.99 -15.42 -3.79
C GLY A 256 -10.31 -16.37 -2.81
N GLN A 257 -10.72 -16.39 -1.55
CA GLN A 257 -10.22 -17.35 -0.57
C GLN A 257 -10.68 -18.78 -0.95
N ARG A 258 -9.71 -19.73 -0.94
CA ARG A 258 -9.92 -21.16 -1.21
C ARG A 258 -9.65 -22.02 0.00
N LYS A 259 -8.66 -21.65 0.83
CA LYS A 259 -8.24 -22.42 2.00
C LYS A 259 -8.89 -21.90 3.28
N GLY A 260 -9.06 -22.79 4.26
CA GLY A 260 -9.60 -22.42 5.58
C GLY A 260 -11.10 -22.08 5.55
N LEU A 261 -11.86 -22.67 4.63
CA LEU A 261 -13.33 -22.50 4.58
C LEU A 261 -14.06 -23.38 5.61
N GLY A 262 -13.40 -24.43 6.11
CA GLY A 262 -14.01 -25.35 7.08
C GLY A 262 -15.12 -26.25 6.52
N ILE A 263 -15.21 -26.36 5.18
CA ILE A 263 -16.22 -27.17 4.49
C ILE A 263 -15.55 -28.13 3.50
N ALA A 264 -16.11 -29.35 3.37
CA ALA A 264 -15.65 -30.37 2.43
C ALA A 264 -16.68 -30.54 1.32
N LEU A 265 -16.37 -30.02 0.13
CA LEU A 265 -17.24 -30.10 -1.05
C LEU A 265 -16.81 -31.15 -2.07
N GLY A 266 -15.70 -31.86 -1.83
CA GLY A 266 -15.14 -32.83 -2.78
C GLY A 266 -14.42 -32.22 -3.98
N HIS A 267 -14.46 -30.90 -4.15
CA HIS A 267 -13.76 -30.13 -5.20
C HIS A 267 -13.26 -28.79 -4.63
N PRO A 268 -12.28 -28.16 -5.28
CA PRO A 268 -11.83 -26.82 -4.90
C PRO A 268 -12.94 -25.81 -5.08
N ALA A 269 -13.24 -25.03 -4.03
CA ALA A 269 -14.21 -23.94 -4.08
C ALA A 269 -13.55 -22.62 -3.66
N TYR A 270 -14.04 -21.53 -4.22
CA TYR A 270 -13.60 -20.16 -3.97
C TYR A 270 -14.76 -19.32 -3.45
N ILE A 271 -14.47 -18.39 -2.57
CA ILE A 271 -15.44 -17.36 -2.20
C ILE A 271 -15.59 -16.39 -3.37
N THR A 272 -16.77 -16.36 -3.98
CA THR A 272 -17.08 -15.51 -5.13
C THR A 272 -17.82 -14.24 -4.70
N HIS A 273 -18.64 -14.32 -3.64
CA HIS A 273 -19.40 -13.20 -3.13
C HIS A 273 -19.57 -13.27 -1.61
N ILE A 274 -19.63 -12.12 -0.95
CA ILE A 274 -19.92 -11.96 0.48
C ILE A 274 -21.08 -10.97 0.61
N ASP A 275 -22.20 -11.44 1.12
CA ASP A 275 -23.36 -10.61 1.46
C ASP A 275 -23.40 -10.39 2.99
N ALA A 276 -22.95 -9.23 3.40
CA ALA A 276 -22.92 -8.86 4.83
C ALA A 276 -24.33 -8.66 5.42
N ALA A 277 -25.32 -8.27 4.61
CA ALA A 277 -26.67 -8.00 5.08
C ALA A 277 -27.40 -9.29 5.47
N THR A 278 -27.20 -10.36 4.70
CA THR A 278 -27.80 -11.67 4.95
C THR A 278 -26.87 -12.65 5.68
N ASN A 279 -25.61 -12.23 5.94
CA ASN A 279 -24.55 -13.08 6.50
C ASN A 279 -24.34 -14.37 5.68
N ARG A 280 -24.34 -14.24 4.34
CA ARG A 280 -24.14 -15.34 3.38
C ARG A 280 -22.85 -15.18 2.60
N ILE A 281 -22.20 -16.30 2.35
CA ILE A 281 -21.00 -16.40 1.51
C ILE A 281 -21.31 -17.35 0.36
N THR A 282 -21.17 -16.84 -0.87
CA THR A 282 -21.35 -17.67 -2.06
C THR A 282 -20.03 -18.35 -2.42
N LEU A 283 -20.08 -19.66 -2.62
CA LEU A 283 -18.97 -20.46 -3.09
C LEU A 283 -19.16 -20.81 -4.56
N GLY A 284 -18.08 -20.73 -5.34
CA GLY A 284 -18.07 -21.07 -6.75
C GLY A 284 -16.75 -21.74 -7.16
N THR A 285 -16.62 -21.96 -8.45
CA THR A 285 -15.42 -22.52 -9.09
C THR A 285 -14.36 -21.43 -9.33
N ASN A 286 -13.20 -21.81 -9.87
CA ASN A 286 -12.21 -20.83 -10.31
C ASN A 286 -12.73 -19.93 -11.46
N ASP A 287 -13.56 -20.47 -12.31
CA ASP A 287 -14.08 -19.76 -13.49
C ASP A 287 -15.10 -18.67 -13.08
N ASP A 288 -15.82 -18.89 -12.00
CA ASP A 288 -16.75 -17.92 -11.42
C ASP A 288 -16.02 -16.69 -10.80
N MET A 289 -14.69 -16.76 -10.66
CA MET A 289 -13.87 -15.65 -10.18
C MET A 289 -13.54 -14.62 -11.27
N TYR A 290 -13.83 -14.91 -12.54
CA TYR A 290 -13.53 -14.01 -13.64
C TYR A 290 -14.73 -13.13 -13.99
N ALA A 291 -14.47 -11.83 -14.17
CA ALA A 291 -15.46 -10.87 -14.66
C ALA A 291 -14.85 -9.93 -15.72
N THR A 292 -15.69 -9.45 -16.62
CA THR A 292 -15.29 -8.49 -17.67
C THR A 292 -15.66 -7.06 -17.33
N GLU A 293 -16.36 -6.85 -16.22
CA GLU A 293 -16.81 -5.54 -15.77
C GLU A 293 -16.56 -5.38 -14.26
N LEU A 294 -16.39 -4.13 -13.84
CA LEU A 294 -16.43 -3.74 -12.42
C LEU A 294 -17.11 -2.38 -12.25
N THR A 295 -17.65 -2.19 -11.04
CA THR A 295 -18.11 -0.88 -10.58
C THR A 295 -17.13 -0.36 -9.53
N TYR A 296 -16.83 0.94 -9.59
CA TYR A 296 -15.90 1.56 -8.66
C TYR A 296 -16.31 3.01 -8.37
N ARG A 297 -15.91 3.50 -7.23
CA ARG A 297 -16.01 4.91 -6.87
C ARG A 297 -14.71 5.61 -7.27
N PRO A 298 -14.72 6.48 -8.30
CA PRO A 298 -13.54 7.24 -8.70
C PRO A 298 -13.04 8.10 -7.55
N MET A 299 -11.73 8.15 -7.37
CA MET A 299 -11.06 8.96 -6.36
C MET A 299 -9.69 9.41 -6.87
N GLY A 300 -9.08 10.38 -6.18
CA GLY A 300 -7.76 10.88 -6.53
C GLY A 300 -7.77 11.78 -7.76
N ARG A 301 -6.75 11.65 -8.61
CA ARG A 301 -6.62 12.46 -9.82
C ARG A 301 -7.79 12.18 -10.76
N PRO A 302 -8.54 13.21 -11.21
CA PRO A 302 -9.57 13.01 -12.21
C PRO A 302 -8.94 12.42 -13.47
N LEU A 303 -9.53 11.37 -14.00
CA LEU A 303 -9.25 10.98 -15.37
C LEU A 303 -9.51 12.22 -16.22
N ALA A 304 -8.51 12.70 -16.93
CA ALA A 304 -8.72 13.71 -17.94
C ALA A 304 -9.56 13.07 -19.05
N THR A 305 -10.88 13.10 -18.89
CA THR A 305 -11.85 12.43 -19.76
C THR A 305 -11.76 12.89 -21.22
N ALA A 306 -11.17 14.05 -21.45
CA ALA A 306 -10.93 14.59 -22.80
C ALA A 306 -9.76 13.93 -23.57
N SER A 307 -8.87 13.18 -22.88
CA SER A 307 -7.67 12.64 -23.52
C SER A 307 -7.79 11.17 -23.94
N TYR A 308 -8.84 10.46 -23.54
CA TYR A 308 -8.89 9.00 -23.72
C TYR A 308 -9.54 8.54 -25.02
N SER A 309 -10.37 9.36 -25.66
CA SER A 309 -11.02 9.00 -26.92
C SER A 309 -10.08 9.05 -28.15
N GLU A 310 -8.92 9.72 -28.01
CA GLU A 310 -7.97 9.95 -29.11
C GLU A 310 -6.52 9.56 -28.74
N ALA A 311 -6.27 8.99 -27.56
CA ALA A 311 -4.93 8.62 -27.13
C ALA A 311 -4.37 7.46 -27.96
N SER A 312 -3.18 7.65 -28.51
CA SER A 312 -2.44 6.64 -29.27
C SER A 312 -2.02 5.41 -28.45
N SER A 313 -2.16 5.45 -27.12
CA SER A 313 -1.72 4.39 -26.20
C SER A 313 -2.87 3.78 -25.42
N PRO A 314 -2.94 2.44 -25.30
CA PRO A 314 -3.99 1.74 -24.58
C PRO A 314 -3.96 2.03 -23.07
N LEU A 315 -5.15 2.07 -22.48
CA LEU A 315 -5.35 2.17 -21.04
C LEU A 315 -5.37 0.78 -20.42
N TYR A 316 -4.68 0.63 -19.28
CA TYR A 316 -4.64 -0.62 -18.51
C TYR A 316 -5.14 -0.39 -17.09
N ALA A 317 -5.68 -1.44 -16.47
CA ALA A 317 -6.08 -1.40 -15.08
C ALA A 317 -5.51 -2.58 -14.28
N LYS A 318 -5.14 -2.32 -13.02
CA LYS A 318 -4.84 -3.34 -12.01
C LYS A 318 -5.92 -3.30 -10.93
N VAL A 319 -6.48 -4.46 -10.59
CA VAL A 319 -7.51 -4.60 -9.54
C VAL A 319 -6.94 -5.15 -8.23
N ARG A 320 -5.69 -5.58 -8.22
CA ARG A 320 -4.93 -6.03 -7.05
C ARG A 320 -3.45 -5.73 -7.24
N TYR A 321 -2.71 -5.58 -6.15
CA TYR A 321 -1.28 -5.28 -6.18
C TYR A 321 -0.46 -6.24 -7.07
N ARG A 322 -0.68 -7.54 -6.91
CA ARG A 322 0.07 -8.57 -7.66
C ARG A 322 -0.60 -9.02 -8.96
N SER A 323 -1.76 -8.44 -9.33
CA SER A 323 -2.38 -8.77 -10.61
C SER A 323 -1.60 -8.17 -11.78
N GLN A 324 -1.69 -8.81 -12.93
CA GLN A 324 -1.27 -8.19 -14.19
C GLN A 324 -2.20 -7.03 -14.53
N ALA A 325 -1.69 -6.03 -15.22
CA ALA A 325 -2.50 -4.97 -15.78
C ALA A 325 -3.25 -5.51 -17.00
N VAL A 326 -4.57 -5.27 -17.05
CA VAL A 326 -5.44 -5.74 -18.12
C VAL A 326 -5.92 -4.55 -18.94
N PRO A 327 -5.95 -4.64 -20.29
CA PRO A 327 -6.45 -3.56 -21.13
C PRO A 327 -7.91 -3.23 -20.81
N VAL A 328 -8.19 -1.94 -20.72
CA VAL A 328 -9.54 -1.40 -20.50
C VAL A 328 -10.17 -1.12 -21.85
N LYS A 329 -11.37 -1.64 -22.07
CA LYS A 329 -12.15 -1.46 -23.30
C LYS A 329 -13.00 -0.19 -23.23
N LYS A 330 -13.64 0.06 -22.08
CA LYS A 330 -14.52 1.20 -21.87
C LYS A 330 -14.50 1.63 -20.40
N ILE A 331 -14.53 2.93 -20.19
CA ILE A 331 -14.81 3.54 -18.89
C ILE A 331 -16.01 4.47 -19.05
N ASP A 332 -16.93 4.35 -18.11
CA ASP A 332 -18.06 5.24 -17.92
C ASP A 332 -18.13 5.64 -16.44
N GLU A 333 -18.99 6.55 -16.05
CA GLU A 333 -19.10 7.06 -14.68
C GLU A 333 -19.18 5.93 -13.63
N GLY A 334 -18.00 5.56 -13.06
CA GLY A 334 -17.91 4.51 -12.04
C GLY A 334 -18.06 3.07 -12.54
N ARG A 335 -18.15 2.82 -13.85
CA ARG A 335 -18.11 1.48 -14.47
C ARG A 335 -16.92 1.33 -15.40
N MET A 336 -16.37 0.14 -15.45
CA MET A 336 -15.25 -0.21 -16.31
C MET A 336 -15.50 -1.57 -16.96
N GLU A 337 -15.32 -1.63 -18.29
CA GLU A 337 -15.31 -2.86 -19.07
C GLU A 337 -13.88 -3.20 -19.49
N PHE A 338 -13.47 -4.43 -19.27
CA PHE A 338 -12.15 -4.95 -19.64
C PHE A 338 -12.18 -5.61 -21.02
N ALA A 339 -11.05 -5.59 -21.71
CA ALA A 339 -10.90 -6.29 -23.00
C ALA A 339 -10.83 -7.82 -22.84
N SER A 340 -10.52 -8.31 -21.63
CA SER A 340 -10.49 -9.74 -21.29
C SER A 340 -10.90 -9.95 -19.83
N PRO A 341 -11.39 -11.14 -19.45
CA PRO A 341 -11.83 -11.43 -18.09
C PRO A 341 -10.71 -11.23 -17.06
N VAL A 342 -11.05 -10.60 -15.94
CA VAL A 342 -10.14 -10.28 -14.81
C VAL A 342 -10.51 -11.13 -13.60
N TRP A 343 -9.51 -11.81 -13.03
CA TRP A 343 -9.70 -12.66 -11.87
C TRP A 343 -9.76 -11.87 -10.56
N GLY A 344 -10.73 -12.19 -9.73
CA GLY A 344 -10.73 -11.81 -8.32
C GLY A 344 -10.97 -10.31 -8.08
N ILE A 345 -11.86 -9.69 -8.83
CA ILE A 345 -12.36 -8.34 -8.54
C ILE A 345 -12.98 -8.36 -7.14
N THR A 346 -12.51 -7.46 -6.27
CA THR A 346 -12.83 -7.53 -4.84
C THR A 346 -13.25 -6.16 -4.31
N PRO A 347 -14.50 -5.99 -3.83
CA PRO A 347 -14.95 -4.76 -3.19
C PRO A 347 -14.04 -4.33 -2.03
N GLY A 348 -13.77 -3.04 -1.94
CA GLY A 348 -12.83 -2.45 -0.98
C GLY A 348 -11.38 -2.36 -1.46
N GLN A 349 -10.99 -3.14 -2.46
CA GLN A 349 -9.69 -3.00 -3.11
C GLN A 349 -9.67 -1.82 -4.09
N SER A 350 -8.47 -1.39 -4.49
CA SER A 350 -8.31 -0.34 -5.50
C SER A 350 -8.37 -0.92 -6.91
N VAL A 351 -8.95 -0.16 -7.83
CA VAL A 351 -8.63 -0.25 -9.25
C VAL A 351 -7.72 0.92 -9.60
N VAL A 352 -6.56 0.63 -10.20
CA VAL A 352 -5.56 1.65 -10.55
C VAL A 352 -5.33 1.62 -12.05
N LEU A 353 -5.38 2.80 -12.67
CA LEU A 353 -5.32 2.99 -14.11
C LEU A 353 -3.94 3.44 -14.55
N TYR A 354 -3.43 2.79 -15.59
CA TYR A 354 -2.11 3.02 -16.13
C TYR A 354 -2.16 3.30 -17.64
N GLN A 355 -1.37 4.28 -18.08
CA GLN A 355 -1.11 4.55 -19.48
C GLN A 355 0.37 4.93 -19.64
N ASP A 356 1.08 4.32 -20.60
CA ASP A 356 2.53 4.56 -20.83
C ASP A 356 3.39 4.46 -19.55
N ASN A 357 3.10 3.49 -18.68
CA ASN A 357 3.75 3.32 -17.37
C ASN A 357 3.51 4.48 -16.38
N LEU A 358 2.54 5.34 -16.62
CA LEU A 358 2.11 6.38 -15.70
C LEU A 358 0.79 6.00 -15.05
N VAL A 359 0.64 6.31 -13.76
CA VAL A 359 -0.64 6.24 -13.08
C VAL A 359 -1.47 7.45 -13.50
N VAL A 360 -2.62 7.20 -14.10
CA VAL A 360 -3.49 8.25 -14.65
C VAL A 360 -4.80 8.40 -13.89
N GLY A 361 -5.11 7.49 -12.98
CA GLY A 361 -6.29 7.57 -12.14
C GLY A 361 -6.54 6.26 -11.38
N GLY A 362 -7.68 6.19 -10.71
CA GLY A 362 -8.10 5.01 -9.97
C GLY A 362 -9.37 5.23 -9.16
N GLY A 363 -9.69 4.25 -8.34
CA GLY A 363 -10.84 4.28 -7.44
C GLY A 363 -10.90 3.07 -6.52
N ILE A 364 -11.93 3.04 -5.69
CA ILE A 364 -12.23 1.90 -4.82
C ILE A 364 -13.34 1.07 -5.44
N ILE A 365 -13.11 -0.20 -5.62
CA ILE A 365 -14.09 -1.20 -6.14
C ILE A 365 -15.26 -1.32 -5.15
N ILE A 366 -16.49 -1.25 -5.66
CA ILE A 366 -17.73 -1.34 -4.89
C ILE A 366 -18.56 -2.55 -5.26
#